data_8b1111329a103398ca724f573915d834
#
_entry.id   8b1111329a103398ca724f573915d834
#
_cell.length_a   1.000
_cell.length_b   1.000
_cell.length_c   1.000
_cell.angle_alpha   90.00
_cell.angle_beta   90.00
_cell.angle_gamma   90.00
#
_symmetry.space_group_name_H-M   'P 1'
#
loop_
_entity.id
_entity.type
_entity.pdbx_description
1 polymer ?
#
loop_
_entity_poly.entity_id
_entity_poly.type
_entity_poly.pdbx_seq_one_letter_code
_entity_poly.pdbx_strand_id
1 'polypeptide(L)'
;DYHIYYKEKKAGKWTKLASVKAGTTSYTHKASAKYPLTIGRSYAYTVKAYNSASKKYGAYNKRGIMIQILPETVKLNKAEVNSDKISVNLSWSKAGGCDAYEIYRRTYRSSWKRIARVKSNTLKYKDTTPVRGWANYYAVCGYDSKTKTTGNRSNILLAVLDSPQFTFPTVRDAYVDVLRAVKAGDKIGMIEPMPYGTVNLEYFVFDMNNDSIPELIVGSDCPWEEGDKTYTRKICQLYTCEKTGSGYKSKRMSGYFWDPQMSEKHDYLYENYYWYAKSVNFKYRWFIDKEDNILKHYSEPLNYKVGSKEF
;
A
#
# COMPACT_ATOMS: atom_id res chain seq x y z
N ASP A 1 44.86 1.03 -18.79
CA ASP A 1 44.11 2.09 -18.10
C ASP A 1 42.69 2.18 -18.63
N TYR A 2 41.81 2.84 -17.87
CA TYR A 2 40.46 3.25 -18.35
C TYR A 2 40.40 4.77 -18.31
N HIS A 3 39.86 5.35 -19.41
CA HIS A 3 39.56 6.78 -19.48
C HIS A 3 38.05 6.98 -19.40
N ILE A 4 37.61 7.75 -18.43
CA ILE A 4 36.22 8.07 -18.16
C ILE A 4 35.88 9.38 -18.84
N TYR A 5 34.79 9.38 -19.60
CA TYR A 5 34.28 10.55 -20.30
C TYR A 5 32.85 10.88 -19.92
N TYR A 6 32.53 12.14 -19.91
CA TYR A 6 31.16 12.61 -19.75
C TYR A 6 30.82 13.71 -20.73
N LYS A 7 29.57 13.95 -20.94
CA LYS A 7 29.04 15.12 -21.63
C LYS A 7 27.64 15.44 -21.10
N GLU A 8 27.27 16.73 -21.11
CA GLU A 8 25.87 17.09 -20.93
C GLU A 8 25.05 16.57 -22.13
N LYS A 9 23.80 16.14 -21.91
CA LYS A 9 22.93 15.53 -22.94
C LYS A 9 22.91 16.34 -24.26
N LYS A 10 22.88 17.66 -24.17
CA LYS A 10 22.84 18.55 -25.33
C LYS A 10 24.25 18.86 -25.93
N ALA A 11 25.32 18.45 -25.24
CA ALA A 11 26.68 18.72 -25.74
C ALA A 11 27.07 17.67 -26.79
N GLY A 12 27.67 18.16 -27.91
CA GLY A 12 28.12 17.28 -29.00
C GLY A 12 29.38 16.47 -28.68
N LYS A 13 30.25 16.98 -27.82
CA LYS A 13 31.61 16.43 -27.59
C LYS A 13 31.74 15.79 -26.21
N TRP A 14 32.48 14.67 -26.17
CA TRP A 14 32.89 14.02 -24.94
C TRP A 14 34.06 14.73 -24.27
N THR A 15 33.94 15.01 -22.99
CA THR A 15 35.00 15.58 -22.16
C THR A 15 35.61 14.47 -21.32
N LYS A 16 36.93 14.35 -21.32
CA LYS A 16 37.64 13.41 -20.47
C LYS A 16 37.56 13.89 -19.02
N LEU A 17 36.98 13.05 -18.16
CA LEU A 17 36.78 13.33 -16.74
C LEU A 17 37.94 12.84 -15.90
N ALA A 18 38.40 11.60 -16.16
CA ALA A 18 39.45 10.96 -15.39
C ALA A 18 40.16 9.87 -16.20
N SER A 19 41.34 9.48 -15.68
CA SER A 19 42.04 8.23 -16.03
C SER A 19 42.19 7.42 -14.75
N VAL A 20 41.92 6.12 -14.81
CA VAL A 20 42.07 5.16 -13.72
C VAL A 20 42.84 3.95 -14.19
N LYS A 21 43.53 3.28 -13.28
CA LYS A 21 44.33 2.08 -13.59
C LYS A 21 43.47 0.92 -14.06
N ALA A 22 44.03 0.03 -14.84
CA ALA A 22 43.40 -1.25 -15.17
C ALA A 22 43.03 -2.01 -13.87
N GLY A 23 41.84 -2.65 -13.88
CA GLY A 23 41.29 -3.32 -12.70
C GLY A 23 40.38 -2.42 -11.83
N THR A 24 40.38 -1.10 -12.05
CA THR A 24 39.42 -0.20 -11.37
C THR A 24 38.04 -0.40 -11.97
N THR A 25 37.06 -0.82 -11.16
CA THR A 25 35.69 -1.13 -11.58
C THR A 25 34.67 -0.04 -11.25
N SER A 26 35.06 1.01 -10.49
CA SER A 26 34.17 2.10 -10.09
C SER A 26 34.88 3.44 -10.13
N TYR A 27 34.12 4.49 -10.41
CA TYR A 27 34.57 5.89 -10.35
C TYR A 27 33.41 6.80 -9.95
N THR A 28 33.65 7.71 -9.02
CA THR A 28 32.65 8.71 -8.60
C THR A 28 32.97 10.06 -9.19
N HIS A 29 32.10 10.59 -10.03
CA HIS A 29 32.18 11.96 -10.51
C HIS A 29 31.69 12.91 -9.41
N LYS A 30 32.60 13.69 -8.82
CA LYS A 30 32.27 14.79 -7.91
C LYS A 30 32.23 16.09 -8.67
N ALA A 31 31.17 16.87 -8.45
CA ALA A 31 31.04 18.19 -9.09
C ALA A 31 32.20 19.11 -8.72
N SER A 32 32.69 19.84 -9.70
CA SER A 32 33.73 20.85 -9.52
C SER A 32 33.54 21.99 -10.54
N ALA A 33 34.26 23.10 -10.38
CA ALA A 33 34.23 24.19 -11.36
C ALA A 33 34.59 23.74 -12.79
N LYS A 34 35.55 22.82 -12.92
CA LYS A 34 35.96 22.24 -14.20
C LYS A 34 35.00 21.22 -14.76
N TYR A 35 34.32 20.45 -13.88
CA TYR A 35 33.42 19.36 -14.23
C TYR A 35 32.11 19.53 -13.45
N PRO A 36 31.26 20.50 -13.85
CA PRO A 36 30.05 20.80 -13.09
C PRO A 36 28.97 19.72 -13.26
N LEU A 37 28.22 19.49 -12.16
CA LEU A 37 26.97 18.76 -12.18
C LEU A 37 25.86 19.68 -11.68
N THR A 38 24.85 19.90 -12.51
CA THR A 38 23.74 20.80 -12.20
C THR A 38 22.46 20.01 -12.00
N ILE A 39 21.73 20.28 -10.93
CA ILE A 39 20.42 19.70 -10.66
C ILE A 39 19.50 19.91 -11.87
N GLY A 40 18.71 18.91 -12.23
CA GLY A 40 17.78 18.92 -13.35
C GLY A 40 18.42 18.64 -14.71
N ARG A 41 19.74 18.71 -14.85
CA ARG A 41 20.45 18.39 -16.10
C ARG A 41 20.77 16.91 -16.22
N SER A 42 20.79 16.43 -17.47
CA SER A 42 21.16 15.06 -17.79
C SER A 42 22.54 14.99 -18.43
N TYR A 43 23.32 14.01 -17.99
CA TYR A 43 24.67 13.75 -18.46
C TYR A 43 24.78 12.33 -18.98
N ALA A 44 25.58 12.15 -20.04
CA ALA A 44 25.96 10.84 -20.54
C ALA A 44 27.39 10.51 -20.09
N TYR A 45 27.61 9.26 -19.74
CA TYR A 45 28.93 8.74 -19.37
C TYR A 45 29.33 7.58 -20.25
N THR A 46 30.63 7.50 -20.55
CA THR A 46 31.23 6.34 -21.20
C THR A 46 32.63 6.10 -20.70
N VAL A 47 33.08 4.85 -20.80
CA VAL A 47 34.43 4.44 -20.45
C VAL A 47 35.11 3.89 -21.69
N LYS A 48 36.37 4.28 -21.90
CA LYS A 48 37.21 3.77 -22.99
C LYS A 48 38.44 3.07 -22.40
N ALA A 49 38.69 1.81 -22.79
CA ALA A 49 39.95 1.17 -22.53
C ALA A 49 41.06 1.90 -23.30
N TYR A 50 42.20 2.13 -22.64
CA TYR A 50 43.33 2.83 -23.21
C TYR A 50 44.62 2.01 -23.01
N ASN A 51 45.31 1.74 -24.09
CA ASN A 51 46.66 1.12 -24.07
C ASN A 51 47.71 2.23 -24.12
N SER A 52 48.48 2.37 -23.05
CA SER A 52 49.49 3.43 -22.91
C SER A 52 50.68 3.22 -23.83
N ALA A 53 51.07 1.96 -24.12
CA ALA A 53 52.19 1.65 -24.99
C ALA A 53 51.90 1.96 -26.46
N SER A 54 50.73 1.53 -26.95
CA SER A 54 50.30 1.80 -28.33
C SER A 54 49.56 3.11 -28.52
N LYS A 55 49.24 3.85 -27.45
CA LYS A 55 48.47 5.08 -27.42
C LYS A 55 47.09 4.96 -28.12
N LYS A 56 46.51 3.73 -28.13
CA LYS A 56 45.23 3.44 -28.81
C LYS A 56 44.10 3.21 -27.81
N TYR A 57 42.89 3.50 -28.26
CA TYR A 57 41.64 3.22 -27.54
C TYR A 57 40.94 1.99 -28.10
N GLY A 58 40.38 1.20 -27.22
CA GLY A 58 39.45 0.13 -27.57
C GLY A 58 38.05 0.66 -27.96
N ALA A 59 37.22 -0.25 -28.40
CA ALA A 59 35.80 0.04 -28.64
C ALA A 59 35.11 0.54 -27.37
N TYR A 60 34.12 1.40 -27.53
CA TYR A 60 33.38 1.97 -26.40
C TYR A 60 31.92 2.24 -26.77
N ASN A 61 31.07 2.38 -25.75
CA ASN A 61 29.68 2.77 -25.93
C ASN A 61 29.60 4.24 -26.39
N LYS A 62 29.41 4.48 -27.69
CA LYS A 62 29.31 5.82 -28.29
C LYS A 62 28.08 6.60 -27.81
N ARG A 63 26.97 5.89 -27.43
CA ARG A 63 25.75 6.51 -26.90
C ARG A 63 25.92 6.95 -25.44
N GLY A 64 26.66 6.14 -24.67
CA GLY A 64 26.88 6.33 -23.23
C GLY A 64 25.65 5.91 -22.41
N ILE A 65 25.83 5.96 -21.08
CA ILE A 65 24.75 5.76 -20.09
C ILE A 65 24.30 7.12 -19.62
N MET A 66 22.99 7.37 -19.69
CA MET A 66 22.38 8.64 -19.30
C MET A 66 21.97 8.64 -17.83
N ILE A 67 22.28 9.72 -17.13
CA ILE A 67 21.82 9.99 -15.77
C ILE A 67 21.34 11.44 -15.67
N GLN A 68 20.25 11.68 -14.94
CA GLN A 68 19.81 13.02 -14.56
C GLN A 68 20.27 13.32 -13.14
N ILE A 69 20.78 14.51 -12.89
CA ILE A 69 21.15 14.94 -11.55
C ILE A 69 19.88 15.45 -10.85
N LEU A 70 19.53 14.80 -9.76
CA LEU A 70 18.37 15.10 -8.93
C LEU A 70 18.80 15.67 -7.58
N PRO A 71 17.93 16.37 -6.86
CA PRO A 71 18.10 16.62 -5.43
C PRO A 71 18.36 15.30 -4.68
N GLU A 72 19.16 15.37 -3.61
CA GLU A 72 19.42 14.21 -2.76
C GLU A 72 18.12 13.62 -2.21
N THR A 73 18.10 12.30 -2.08
CA THR A 73 16.95 11.60 -1.54
C THR A 73 16.77 11.94 -0.06
N VAL A 74 15.61 12.45 0.29
CA VAL A 74 15.23 12.78 1.66
C VAL A 74 15.07 11.51 2.49
N LYS A 75 15.42 11.55 3.77
CA LYS A 75 15.06 10.52 4.75
C LYS A 75 13.88 11.02 5.58
N LEU A 76 12.70 10.40 5.42
CA LEU A 76 11.54 10.63 6.27
C LEU A 76 11.76 9.88 7.59
N ASN A 77 11.79 10.61 8.70
CA ASN A 77 12.13 10.07 10.01
C ASN A 77 10.89 9.64 10.80
N LYS A 78 9.77 10.41 10.67
CA LYS A 78 8.53 10.18 11.41
C LYS A 78 7.30 10.48 10.57
N ALA A 79 6.27 9.68 10.79
CA ALA A 79 4.88 9.92 10.39
C ALA A 79 3.99 9.42 11.54
N GLU A 80 3.68 10.29 12.48
CA GLU A 80 3.02 9.93 13.73
C GLU A 80 1.67 10.64 13.85
N VAL A 81 0.65 9.88 14.24
CA VAL A 81 -0.67 10.46 14.57
C VAL A 81 -0.50 11.36 15.79
N ASN A 82 -0.96 12.60 15.67
CA ASN A 82 -0.88 13.56 16.74
C ASN A 82 -1.85 13.23 17.89
N SER A 83 -1.64 13.82 19.06
CA SER A 83 -2.51 13.64 20.23
C SER A 83 -3.97 14.03 20.00
N ASP A 84 -4.23 14.93 19.03
CA ASP A 84 -5.57 15.30 18.59
C ASP A 84 -6.32 14.19 17.84
N LYS A 85 -5.65 13.06 17.51
CA LYS A 85 -6.18 11.90 16.76
C LYS A 85 -6.77 12.23 15.38
N ILE A 86 -6.55 13.46 14.86
CA ILE A 86 -7.11 13.95 13.60
C ILE A 86 -6.07 14.48 12.63
N SER A 87 -4.81 14.53 13.04
CA SER A 87 -3.69 15.02 12.22
C SER A 87 -2.48 14.12 12.33
N VAL A 88 -1.53 14.26 11.39
CA VAL A 88 -0.29 13.50 11.34
C VAL A 88 0.89 14.46 11.33
N ASN A 89 1.83 14.24 12.25
CA ASN A 89 3.09 14.96 12.31
C ASN A 89 4.16 14.23 11.51
N LEU A 90 4.76 14.92 10.55
CA LEU A 90 5.85 14.43 9.74
C LEU A 90 7.14 15.15 10.11
N SER A 91 8.28 14.44 10.09
CA SER A 91 9.60 15.04 10.17
C SER A 91 10.61 14.28 9.32
N TRP A 92 11.58 15.01 8.77
CA TRP A 92 12.60 14.47 7.87
C TRP A 92 13.96 15.11 8.09
N SER A 93 15.00 14.47 7.55
CA SER A 93 16.36 14.99 7.56
C SER A 93 16.59 15.96 6.41
N LYS A 94 17.47 16.96 6.63
CA LYS A 94 17.91 17.87 5.58
C LYS A 94 18.56 17.09 4.44
N ALA A 95 18.26 17.47 3.20
CA ALA A 95 18.86 16.94 1.98
C ALA A 95 19.51 18.05 1.17
N GLY A 96 20.54 17.73 0.43
CA GLY A 96 21.25 18.66 -0.44
C GLY A 96 20.58 18.86 -1.81
N GLY A 97 20.96 19.93 -2.52
CA GLY A 97 20.52 20.16 -3.88
C GLY A 97 19.03 20.55 -4.01
N CYS A 98 18.40 21.03 -2.96
CA CYS A 98 17.02 21.49 -2.97
C CYS A 98 16.84 22.78 -2.15
N ASP A 99 15.90 23.63 -2.57
CA ASP A 99 15.48 24.84 -1.86
C ASP A 99 14.08 24.73 -1.24
N ALA A 100 13.39 23.62 -1.51
CA ALA A 100 12.10 23.27 -0.94
C ALA A 100 11.94 21.76 -0.77
N TYR A 101 10.94 21.37 0.02
CA TYR A 101 10.49 19.98 0.14
C TYR A 101 9.04 19.88 -0.32
N GLU A 102 8.74 18.83 -1.07
CA GLU A 102 7.39 18.45 -1.46
C GLU A 102 6.95 17.26 -0.64
N ILE A 103 5.82 17.40 0.02
CA ILE A 103 5.20 16.37 0.85
C ILE A 103 4.11 15.68 0.04
N TYR A 104 4.18 14.35 -0.04
CA TYR A 104 3.24 13.52 -0.77
C TYR A 104 2.50 12.58 0.18
N ARG A 105 1.22 12.39 -0.11
CA ARG A 105 0.37 11.40 0.56
C ARG A 105 -0.37 10.57 -0.47
N ARG A 106 -0.61 9.31 -0.14
CA ARG A 106 -1.58 8.43 -0.80
C ARG A 106 -2.26 7.53 0.23
N THR A 107 -3.42 7.01 -0.12
CA THR A 107 -4.01 5.82 0.50
C THR A 107 -3.68 4.59 -0.34
N TYR A 108 -4.10 3.41 0.10
CA TYR A 108 -3.87 2.16 -0.64
C TYR A 108 -4.48 2.26 -2.07
N ARG A 109 -3.74 1.77 -3.07
CA ARG A 109 -4.13 1.82 -4.50
C ARG A 109 -4.44 3.22 -5.06
N SER A 110 -4.32 4.28 -4.29
CA SER A 110 -4.43 5.64 -4.83
C SER A 110 -3.09 6.15 -5.35
N SER A 111 -3.13 7.09 -6.29
CA SER A 111 -1.95 7.77 -6.77
C SER A 111 -1.37 8.72 -5.71
N TRP A 112 -0.06 8.91 -5.72
CA TRP A 112 0.61 9.91 -4.90
C TRP A 112 0.11 11.32 -5.24
N LYS A 113 -0.38 12.02 -4.23
CA LYS A 113 -0.83 13.41 -4.34
C LYS A 113 0.09 14.29 -3.50
N ARG A 114 0.63 15.35 -4.10
CA ARG A 114 1.35 16.36 -3.33
C ARG A 114 0.35 17.13 -2.47
N ILE A 115 0.56 17.12 -1.15
CA ILE A 115 -0.30 17.81 -0.18
C ILE A 115 0.28 19.14 0.28
N ALA A 116 1.61 19.30 0.20
CA ALA A 116 2.27 20.55 0.54
C ALA A 116 3.62 20.72 -0.17
N ARG A 117 4.10 21.98 -0.21
CA ARG A 117 5.49 22.33 -0.48
C ARG A 117 5.93 23.34 0.58
N VAL A 118 7.08 23.10 1.21
CA VAL A 118 7.65 23.94 2.25
C VAL A 118 9.10 24.31 1.92
N LYS A 119 9.61 25.40 2.49
CA LYS A 119 10.99 25.85 2.28
C LYS A 119 12.00 24.86 2.86
N SER A 120 13.23 24.82 2.35
CA SER A 120 14.28 23.85 2.74
C SER A 120 14.76 23.98 4.20
N ASN A 121 14.46 25.06 4.89
CA ASN A 121 14.70 25.20 6.33
C ASN A 121 13.59 24.59 7.21
N THR A 122 12.48 24.15 6.62
CA THR A 122 11.37 23.51 7.29
C THR A 122 11.54 21.99 7.19
N LEU A 123 11.77 21.32 8.33
CA LEU A 123 12.00 19.88 8.41
C LEU A 123 10.86 19.12 9.09
N LYS A 124 9.72 19.79 9.26
CA LYS A 124 8.51 19.23 9.87
C LYS A 124 7.28 19.74 9.11
N TYR A 125 6.23 18.94 9.11
CA TYR A 125 4.93 19.31 8.54
C TYR A 125 3.82 18.62 9.33
N LYS A 126 2.74 19.35 9.62
CA LYS A 126 1.52 18.78 10.21
C LYS A 126 0.48 18.66 9.11
N ASP A 127 0.14 17.43 8.72
CA ASP A 127 -1.00 17.14 7.86
C ASP A 127 -2.27 17.20 8.69
N THR A 128 -3.11 18.20 8.46
CA THR A 128 -4.40 18.40 9.13
C THR A 128 -5.58 17.82 8.36
N THR A 129 -5.30 17.21 7.21
CA THR A 129 -6.31 16.66 6.31
C THR A 129 -6.05 15.21 5.91
N PRO A 130 -5.48 14.36 6.82
CA PRO A 130 -5.31 12.95 6.47
C PRO A 130 -6.68 12.33 6.21
N VAL A 131 -6.71 11.31 5.35
CA VAL A 131 -7.94 10.58 5.11
C VAL A 131 -8.22 9.73 6.35
N ARG A 132 -9.25 10.08 7.07
CA ARG A 132 -9.64 9.39 8.30
C ARG A 132 -10.15 7.99 8.00
N GLY A 133 -9.90 7.06 8.94
CA GLY A 133 -10.27 5.66 8.76
C GLY A 133 -9.43 4.92 7.71
N TRP A 134 -8.35 5.51 7.21
CA TRP A 134 -7.51 4.94 6.17
C TRP A 134 -6.03 4.99 6.54
N ALA A 135 -5.30 4.00 6.04
CA ALA A 135 -3.85 4.04 6.06
C ALA A 135 -3.35 5.16 5.12
N ASN A 136 -2.70 6.16 5.70
CA ASN A 136 -2.09 7.24 4.94
C ASN A 136 -0.59 6.97 4.81
N TYR A 137 -0.13 6.81 3.59
CA TYR A 137 1.28 6.62 3.26
C TYR A 137 1.89 7.97 2.90
N TYR A 138 3.03 8.28 3.49
CA TYR A 138 3.73 9.53 3.30
C TYR A 138 5.10 9.33 2.70
N ALA A 139 5.50 10.27 1.85
CA ALA A 139 6.85 10.41 1.33
C ALA A 139 7.19 11.89 1.14
N VAL A 140 8.47 12.22 1.21
CA VAL A 140 9.00 13.56 1.00
C VAL A 140 10.05 13.54 -0.09
N CYS A 141 10.02 14.56 -0.98
CA CYS A 141 11.02 14.76 -2.01
C CYS A 141 11.70 16.11 -1.82
N GLY A 142 13.00 16.19 -2.08
CA GLY A 142 13.66 17.47 -2.31
C GLY A 142 13.18 18.10 -3.62
N TYR A 143 13.04 19.41 -3.67
CA TYR A 143 12.65 20.17 -4.86
C TYR A 143 13.58 21.34 -5.09
N ASP A 144 14.08 21.47 -6.30
CA ASP A 144 14.83 22.64 -6.76
C ASP A 144 13.92 23.54 -7.59
N SER A 145 13.59 24.73 -7.09
CA SER A 145 12.67 25.66 -7.73
C SER A 145 13.25 26.29 -9.00
N LYS A 146 14.57 26.46 -9.05
CA LYS A 146 15.28 27.07 -10.20
C LYS A 146 15.16 26.18 -11.45
N THR A 147 15.34 24.88 -11.31
CA THR A 147 15.25 23.94 -12.44
C THR A 147 13.89 23.22 -12.49
N LYS A 148 13.01 23.47 -11.53
CA LYS A 148 11.70 22.80 -11.36
C LYS A 148 11.84 21.27 -11.29
N THR A 149 12.92 20.79 -10.63
CA THR A 149 13.24 19.38 -10.53
C THR A 149 12.89 18.82 -9.17
N THR A 150 12.06 17.79 -9.17
CA THR A 150 11.74 17.00 -7.97
C THR A 150 12.68 15.80 -7.88
N GLY A 151 13.27 15.57 -6.72
CA GLY A 151 14.10 14.42 -6.41
C GLY A 151 13.29 13.12 -6.26
N ASN A 152 14.00 12.04 -5.96
CA ASN A 152 13.36 10.77 -5.65
C ASN A 152 12.56 10.86 -4.34
N ARG A 153 11.51 10.03 -4.23
CA ARG A 153 10.78 9.90 -2.97
C ARG A 153 11.66 9.30 -1.89
N SER A 154 11.47 9.79 -0.67
CA SER A 154 12.04 9.19 0.55
C SER A 154 11.59 7.75 0.74
N ASN A 155 12.10 7.09 1.78
CA ASN A 155 11.41 5.96 2.39
C ASN A 155 9.96 6.35 2.70
N ILE A 156 9.07 5.35 2.66
CA ILE A 156 7.64 5.52 2.90
C ILE A 156 7.36 5.18 4.36
N LEU A 157 6.65 6.07 5.07
CA LEU A 157 6.10 5.80 6.39
C LEU A 157 4.58 5.84 6.34
N LEU A 158 3.98 5.07 7.24
CA LEU A 158 2.55 4.88 7.35
C LEU A 158 2.04 5.50 8.63
N ALA A 159 0.93 6.23 8.56
CA ALA A 159 0.13 6.63 9.69
C ALA A 159 -1.31 6.17 9.50
N VAL A 160 -1.83 5.45 10.51
CA VAL A 160 -3.22 5.01 10.56
C VAL A 160 -3.91 5.85 11.61
N LEU A 161 -4.89 6.63 11.18
CA LEU A 161 -5.77 7.31 12.12
C LEU A 161 -6.86 6.30 12.48
N ASP A 162 -6.86 5.89 13.74
CA ASP A 162 -7.80 4.88 14.24
C ASP A 162 -9.25 5.22 13.88
N SER A 163 -9.89 4.26 13.23
CA SER A 163 -11.33 4.25 12.99
C SER A 163 -12.18 4.11 14.29
N PRO A 164 -11.65 3.66 15.44
CA PRO A 164 -12.48 3.44 16.64
C PRO A 164 -13.21 4.67 17.15
N GLN A 165 -12.94 5.84 16.63
CA GLN A 165 -13.58 7.09 17.11
C GLN A 165 -14.64 7.65 16.16
N PHE A 166 -14.87 7.02 14.99
CA PHE A 166 -15.98 7.43 14.14
C PHE A 166 -17.26 6.80 14.64
N THR A 167 -18.06 7.63 15.25
CA THR A 167 -19.48 7.35 15.43
C THR A 167 -20.22 7.96 14.26
N PHE A 168 -21.05 7.17 13.63
CA PHE A 168 -21.88 7.59 12.52
C PHE A 168 -23.29 7.86 13.03
N PRO A 169 -24.02 8.82 12.46
CA PRO A 169 -25.40 9.10 12.87
C PRO A 169 -26.32 7.89 12.75
N THR A 170 -26.05 7.05 11.76
CA THR A 170 -26.86 5.86 11.47
C THR A 170 -26.00 4.62 11.23
N VAL A 171 -26.58 3.44 11.43
CA VAL A 171 -25.97 2.13 11.07
C VAL A 171 -25.62 2.11 9.58
N ARG A 172 -26.46 2.67 8.72
CA ARG A 172 -26.21 2.78 7.28
C ARG A 172 -24.90 3.52 6.99
N ASP A 173 -24.69 4.66 7.64
CA ASP A 173 -23.47 5.47 7.40
C ASP A 173 -22.21 4.72 7.87
N ALA A 174 -22.29 4.01 9.01
CA ALA A 174 -21.22 3.15 9.48
C ALA A 174 -20.89 2.04 8.48
N TYR A 175 -21.88 1.40 7.87
CA TYR A 175 -21.70 0.35 6.87
C TYR A 175 -21.21 0.87 5.52
N VAL A 176 -21.65 2.05 5.10
CA VAL A 176 -21.08 2.71 3.91
C VAL A 176 -19.57 2.93 4.07
N ASP A 177 -19.09 3.26 5.26
CA ASP A 177 -17.69 3.40 5.54
C ASP A 177 -16.93 2.06 5.47
N VAL A 178 -17.52 0.98 6.01
CA VAL A 178 -16.98 -0.39 5.87
C VAL A 178 -16.85 -0.77 4.39
N LEU A 179 -17.91 -0.58 3.60
CA LEU A 179 -17.89 -0.94 2.17
C LEU A 179 -16.84 -0.14 1.38
N ARG A 180 -16.68 1.15 1.69
CA ARG A 180 -15.62 1.98 1.09
C ARG A 180 -14.23 1.47 1.43
N ALA A 181 -14.00 1.09 2.69
CA ALA A 181 -12.73 0.56 3.17
C ALA A 181 -12.39 -0.77 2.49
N VAL A 182 -13.34 -1.73 2.50
CA VAL A 182 -13.16 -3.03 1.85
C VAL A 182 -12.90 -2.87 0.36
N LYS A 183 -13.67 -2.00 -0.33
CA LYS A 183 -13.48 -1.71 -1.76
C LYS A 183 -12.11 -1.12 -2.07
N ALA A 184 -11.59 -0.30 -1.18
CA ALA A 184 -10.26 0.28 -1.33
C ALA A 184 -9.13 -0.72 -1.05
N GLY A 185 -9.43 -1.82 -0.36
CA GLY A 185 -8.45 -2.84 0.02
C GLY A 185 -7.49 -2.38 1.10
N ASP A 186 -7.87 -1.44 1.94
CA ASP A 186 -7.06 -0.95 3.05
C ASP A 186 -7.46 -1.62 4.37
N LYS A 187 -6.46 -1.94 5.20
CA LYS A 187 -6.72 -2.28 6.59
C LYS A 187 -6.98 -1.01 7.39
N ILE A 188 -8.18 -0.89 7.92
CA ILE A 188 -8.61 0.30 8.67
C ILE A 188 -9.17 -0.15 10.02
N GLY A 189 -8.40 0.03 11.07
CA GLY A 189 -8.80 -0.43 12.38
C GLY A 189 -9.10 -1.94 12.37
N MET A 190 -10.36 -2.29 12.63
CA MET A 190 -10.83 -3.69 12.56
C MET A 190 -11.34 -4.11 11.18
N ILE A 191 -11.41 -3.20 10.21
CA ILE A 191 -11.76 -3.52 8.83
C ILE A 191 -10.50 -4.02 8.13
N GLU A 192 -10.49 -5.28 7.74
CA GLU A 192 -9.38 -5.86 7.00
C GLU A 192 -9.70 -5.96 5.51
N PRO A 193 -8.69 -5.78 4.63
CA PRO A 193 -8.89 -6.00 3.20
C PRO A 193 -9.27 -7.46 2.93
N MET A 194 -9.99 -7.69 1.85
CA MET A 194 -10.23 -9.04 1.37
C MET A 194 -8.88 -9.68 0.99
N PRO A 195 -8.58 -10.91 1.45
CA PRO A 195 -7.24 -11.51 1.34
C PRO A 195 -6.76 -11.70 -0.10
N TYR A 196 -7.68 -11.86 -1.05
CA TYR A 196 -7.37 -12.06 -2.47
C TYR A 196 -7.77 -10.88 -3.36
N GLY A 197 -7.95 -9.70 -2.73
CA GLY A 197 -8.41 -8.50 -3.42
C GLY A 197 -9.92 -8.43 -3.50
N THR A 198 -10.41 -7.41 -4.22
CA THR A 198 -11.85 -7.13 -4.31
C THR A 198 -12.32 -7.37 -5.75
N VAL A 199 -12.98 -8.48 -5.98
CA VAL A 199 -13.57 -8.87 -7.27
C VAL A 199 -15.05 -9.12 -7.06
N ASN A 200 -15.91 -8.50 -7.87
CA ASN A 200 -17.37 -8.64 -7.78
C ASN A 200 -17.89 -8.49 -6.33
N LEU A 201 -17.61 -7.32 -5.73
CA LEU A 201 -18.00 -7.02 -4.36
C LEU A 201 -19.53 -7.02 -4.23
N GLU A 202 -20.01 -7.86 -3.33
CA GLU A 202 -21.43 -7.96 -2.98
C GLU A 202 -21.60 -7.72 -1.48
N TYR A 203 -22.81 -7.35 -1.07
CA TYR A 203 -23.13 -7.21 0.34
C TYR A 203 -24.57 -7.54 0.63
N PHE A 204 -24.83 -8.00 1.86
CA PHE A 204 -26.15 -8.25 2.41
C PHE A 204 -26.26 -7.60 3.77
N VAL A 205 -27.45 -7.11 4.08
CA VAL A 205 -27.75 -6.48 5.38
C VAL A 205 -29.01 -7.14 5.94
N PHE A 206 -28.91 -7.72 7.14
CA PHE A 206 -30.03 -8.35 7.83
C PHE A 206 -29.73 -8.45 9.34
N ASP A 207 -30.78 -8.46 10.15
CA ASP A 207 -30.71 -8.54 11.59
C ASP A 207 -30.68 -10.03 12.03
N MET A 208 -29.48 -10.57 12.26
CA MET A 208 -29.26 -11.99 12.54
C MET A 208 -29.62 -12.38 13.98
N ASN A 209 -29.46 -11.49 14.92
CA ASN A 209 -29.70 -11.71 16.35
C ASN A 209 -31.02 -11.07 16.85
N ASN A 210 -31.74 -10.38 15.96
CA ASN A 210 -32.99 -9.69 16.24
C ASN A 210 -32.89 -8.64 17.36
N ASP A 211 -31.78 -7.86 17.33
CA ASP A 211 -31.53 -6.75 18.25
C ASP A 211 -31.87 -5.37 17.65
N SER A 212 -32.45 -5.35 16.46
CA SER A 212 -32.78 -4.17 15.67
C SER A 212 -31.58 -3.41 15.12
N ILE A 213 -30.37 -3.98 15.21
CA ILE A 213 -29.15 -3.49 14.57
C ILE A 213 -28.73 -4.54 13.53
N PRO A 214 -29.08 -4.36 12.26
CA PRO A 214 -28.79 -5.38 11.26
C PRO A 214 -27.27 -5.53 11.06
N GLU A 215 -26.84 -6.76 10.77
CA GLU A 215 -25.48 -7.08 10.40
C GLU A 215 -25.22 -6.81 8.92
N LEU A 216 -23.95 -6.57 8.59
CA LEU A 216 -23.47 -6.44 7.22
C LEU A 216 -22.55 -7.61 6.88
N ILE A 217 -22.90 -8.38 5.86
CA ILE A 217 -21.98 -9.32 5.20
C ILE A 217 -21.43 -8.66 3.96
N VAL A 218 -20.11 -8.70 3.80
CA VAL A 218 -19.42 -8.23 2.60
C VAL A 218 -18.70 -9.42 1.98
N GLY A 219 -19.01 -9.73 0.72
CA GLY A 219 -18.45 -10.84 -0.04
C GLY A 219 -17.68 -10.37 -1.26
N SER A 220 -16.62 -11.09 -1.58
CA SER A 220 -15.81 -10.91 -2.79
C SER A 220 -15.50 -12.25 -3.42
N ASP A 221 -15.47 -12.30 -4.76
CA ASP A 221 -15.04 -13.49 -5.48
C ASP A 221 -13.55 -13.75 -5.24
N CYS A 222 -13.23 -15.02 -5.02
CA CYS A 222 -11.87 -15.51 -4.88
C CYS A 222 -11.65 -16.61 -5.92
N PRO A 223 -10.77 -16.40 -6.92
CA PRO A 223 -10.42 -17.44 -7.85
C PRO A 223 -9.64 -18.55 -7.12
N TRP A 224 -9.99 -19.78 -7.37
CA TRP A 224 -9.35 -20.96 -6.84
C TRP A 224 -8.94 -21.87 -8.00
N GLU A 225 -7.69 -22.32 -8.02
CA GLU A 225 -7.18 -23.23 -9.04
C GLU A 225 -6.99 -24.63 -8.43
N GLU A 226 -7.51 -25.64 -9.13
CA GLU A 226 -7.30 -27.05 -8.77
C GLU A 226 -6.99 -27.83 -10.05
N GLY A 227 -5.71 -28.17 -10.22
CA GLY A 227 -5.19 -28.70 -11.49
C GLY A 227 -5.33 -27.67 -12.61
N ASP A 228 -5.90 -28.07 -13.74
CA ASP A 228 -6.12 -27.21 -14.90
C ASP A 228 -7.48 -26.45 -14.87
N LYS A 229 -8.20 -26.53 -13.75
CA LYS A 229 -9.53 -25.92 -13.61
C LYS A 229 -9.50 -24.74 -12.67
N THR A 230 -10.13 -23.65 -13.07
CA THR A 230 -10.36 -22.48 -12.24
C THR A 230 -11.79 -22.48 -11.73
N TYR A 231 -11.96 -22.38 -10.43
CA TYR A 231 -13.24 -22.23 -9.73
C TYR A 231 -13.31 -20.86 -9.10
N THR A 232 -14.51 -20.36 -8.88
CA THR A 232 -14.73 -19.12 -8.11
C THR A 232 -15.46 -19.46 -6.82
N ARG A 233 -14.86 -19.08 -5.70
CA ARG A 233 -15.47 -19.17 -4.38
C ARG A 233 -15.77 -17.77 -3.86
N LYS A 234 -16.79 -17.64 -3.02
CA LYS A 234 -17.09 -16.37 -2.34
C LYS A 234 -16.41 -16.37 -0.97
N ILE A 235 -15.57 -15.35 -0.72
CA ILE A 235 -15.02 -15.09 0.59
C ILE A 235 -15.74 -13.91 1.23
N CYS A 236 -16.20 -14.07 2.47
CA CYS A 236 -17.05 -13.09 3.13
C CYS A 236 -16.52 -12.66 4.50
N GLN A 237 -16.84 -11.46 4.89
CA GLN A 237 -16.62 -10.87 6.22
C GLN A 237 -17.96 -10.44 6.81
N LEU A 238 -18.10 -10.57 8.14
CA LEU A 238 -19.29 -10.16 8.88
C LEU A 238 -18.97 -8.97 9.79
N TYR A 239 -19.83 -7.98 9.77
CA TYR A 239 -19.77 -6.80 10.60
C TYR A 239 -21.11 -6.56 11.31
N THR A 240 -21.04 -6.04 12.54
CA THR A 240 -22.17 -5.46 13.26
C THR A 240 -21.89 -3.99 13.58
N CYS A 241 -22.86 -3.30 14.18
CA CYS A 241 -22.66 -1.97 14.75
C CYS A 241 -22.89 -1.97 16.26
N GLU A 242 -22.00 -1.29 16.97
CA GLU A 242 -22.18 -0.97 18.38
C GLU A 242 -22.82 0.42 18.50
N LYS A 243 -23.89 0.53 19.27
CA LYS A 243 -24.48 1.82 19.62
C LYS A 243 -23.59 2.51 20.67
N THR A 244 -23.26 3.75 20.42
CA THR A 244 -22.47 4.61 21.33
C THR A 244 -23.30 5.79 21.78
N GLY A 245 -22.82 6.58 22.75
CA GLY A 245 -23.53 7.80 23.22
C GLY A 245 -23.76 8.84 22.12
N SER A 246 -23.01 8.79 21.00
CA SER A 246 -23.07 9.78 19.91
C SER A 246 -23.44 9.20 18.55
N GLY A 247 -23.82 7.91 18.48
CA GLY A 247 -24.18 7.26 17.20
C GLY A 247 -23.81 5.77 17.17
N TYR A 248 -23.37 5.31 16.02
CA TYR A 248 -23.05 3.90 15.74
C TYR A 248 -21.61 3.75 15.29
N LYS A 249 -20.97 2.65 15.69
CA LYS A 249 -19.63 2.28 15.29
C LYS A 249 -19.63 0.86 14.72
N SER A 250 -19.05 0.67 13.55
CA SER A 250 -18.92 -0.66 12.95
C SER A 250 -17.88 -1.51 13.70
N LYS A 251 -18.18 -2.80 13.87
CA LYS A 251 -17.31 -3.79 14.49
C LYS A 251 -17.29 -5.05 13.63
N ARG A 252 -16.09 -5.52 13.29
CA ARG A 252 -15.93 -6.83 12.64
C ARG A 252 -16.17 -7.94 13.65
N MET A 253 -17.00 -8.91 13.29
CA MET A 253 -17.41 -9.99 14.19
C MET A 253 -16.43 -11.17 14.18
N SER A 254 -15.82 -11.48 13.04
CA SER A 254 -14.96 -12.67 12.92
C SER A 254 -13.95 -12.60 11.78
N GLY A 255 -13.26 -13.74 11.55
CA GLY A 255 -12.43 -14.01 10.40
C GLY A 255 -13.19 -14.00 9.07
N TYR A 256 -12.83 -14.93 8.18
CA TYR A 256 -13.44 -15.06 6.86
C TYR A 256 -14.31 -16.30 6.80
N PHE A 257 -15.41 -16.21 6.05
CA PHE A 257 -16.27 -17.33 5.68
C PHE A 257 -16.07 -17.67 4.21
N TRP A 258 -16.16 -18.95 3.87
CA TRP A 258 -16.09 -19.42 2.50
C TRP A 258 -17.44 -19.92 2.04
N ASP A 259 -17.96 -19.30 0.96
CA ASP A 259 -19.28 -19.64 0.38
C ASP A 259 -20.40 -19.78 1.43
N PRO A 260 -20.54 -18.82 2.37
CA PRO A 260 -21.54 -18.94 3.41
C PRO A 260 -22.95 -18.87 2.82
N GLN A 261 -23.81 -19.67 3.38
CA GLN A 261 -25.23 -19.68 3.06
C GLN A 261 -26.05 -19.23 4.28
N MET A 262 -27.15 -18.56 4.02
CA MET A 262 -28.09 -18.13 5.05
C MET A 262 -29.11 -19.23 5.33
N SER A 263 -29.47 -19.41 6.63
CA SER A 263 -30.61 -20.25 7.00
C SER A 263 -31.91 -19.65 6.48
N GLU A 264 -32.93 -20.49 6.28
CA GLU A 264 -34.27 -20.03 5.84
C GLU A 264 -34.90 -19.01 6.81
N LYS A 265 -34.58 -19.11 8.09
CA LYS A 265 -35.06 -18.18 9.14
C LYS A 265 -34.19 -16.94 9.31
N HIS A 266 -33.07 -16.85 8.56
CA HIS A 266 -32.10 -15.76 8.64
C HIS A 266 -31.46 -15.56 10.03
N ASP A 267 -31.39 -16.59 10.86
CA ASP A 267 -30.91 -16.55 12.23
C ASP A 267 -29.47 -17.10 12.40
N TYR A 268 -28.93 -17.73 11.36
CA TYR A 268 -27.53 -18.17 11.33
C TYR A 268 -27.00 -18.31 9.90
N LEU A 269 -25.67 -18.24 9.79
CA LEU A 269 -24.94 -18.59 8.59
C LEU A 269 -24.41 -20.02 8.71
N TYR A 270 -24.30 -20.71 7.60
CA TYR A 270 -23.62 -21.99 7.57
C TYR A 270 -22.68 -22.07 6.37
N GLU A 271 -21.59 -22.84 6.54
CA GLU A 271 -20.68 -23.21 5.48
C GLU A 271 -20.43 -24.72 5.54
N ASN A 272 -20.27 -25.35 4.36
CA ASN A 272 -19.91 -26.74 4.25
C ASN A 272 -18.40 -26.83 4.03
N TYR A 273 -17.70 -27.53 4.92
CA TYR A 273 -16.26 -27.69 4.85
C TYR A 273 -15.89 -29.17 4.72
N TYR A 274 -15.09 -29.51 3.71
CA TYR A 274 -14.56 -30.86 3.54
C TYR A 274 -13.13 -30.94 4.07
N TRP A 275 -12.90 -31.79 5.04
CA TRP A 275 -11.57 -32.03 5.58
C TRP A 275 -10.90 -33.22 4.89
N TYR A 276 -10.05 -32.92 3.91
CA TYR A 276 -9.35 -33.94 3.10
C TYR A 276 -8.56 -34.96 3.92
N ALA A 277 -7.88 -34.52 4.99
CA ALA A 277 -7.06 -35.43 5.83
C ALA A 277 -7.86 -36.52 6.57
N LYS A 278 -9.15 -36.29 6.78
CA LYS A 278 -10.04 -37.23 7.46
C LYS A 278 -11.20 -37.71 6.61
N SER A 279 -11.31 -37.25 5.36
CA SER A 279 -12.43 -37.54 4.47
C SER A 279 -13.81 -37.34 5.13
N VAL A 280 -13.95 -36.25 5.87
CA VAL A 280 -15.17 -35.92 6.62
C VAL A 280 -15.69 -34.56 6.19
N ASN A 281 -16.96 -34.47 5.91
CA ASN A 281 -17.67 -33.24 5.70
C ASN A 281 -18.17 -32.67 7.03
N PHE A 282 -17.94 -31.38 7.26
CA PHE A 282 -18.49 -30.68 8.41
C PHE A 282 -19.40 -29.55 7.91
N LYS A 283 -20.51 -29.34 8.65
CA LYS A 283 -21.34 -28.15 8.54
C LYS A 283 -21.04 -27.26 9.72
N TYR A 284 -20.49 -26.08 9.46
CA TYR A 284 -20.32 -25.05 10.48
C TYR A 284 -21.56 -24.18 10.50
N ARG A 285 -22.14 -23.97 11.67
CA ARG A 285 -23.21 -23.01 11.89
C ARG A 285 -22.68 -21.86 12.70
N TRP A 286 -22.83 -20.67 12.19
CA TRP A 286 -22.37 -19.44 12.80
C TRP A 286 -23.57 -18.61 13.20
N PHE A 287 -23.65 -18.21 14.45
CA PHE A 287 -24.74 -17.39 14.99
C PHE A 287 -24.18 -16.33 15.92
N ILE A 288 -24.91 -15.23 16.10
CA ILE A 288 -24.56 -14.20 17.07
C ILE A 288 -25.30 -14.52 18.36
N ASP A 289 -24.51 -14.73 19.42
CA ASP A 289 -25.06 -14.93 20.75
C ASP A 289 -25.69 -13.64 21.26
N LYS A 290 -26.93 -13.70 21.70
CA LYS A 290 -27.72 -12.51 22.10
C LYS A 290 -27.24 -11.93 23.42
N GLU A 291 -26.60 -12.71 24.29
CA GLU A 291 -26.18 -12.25 25.61
C GLU A 291 -24.91 -11.41 25.55
N ASP A 292 -23.92 -11.84 24.79
CA ASP A 292 -22.61 -11.19 24.71
C ASP A 292 -22.34 -10.51 23.36
N ASN A 293 -23.24 -10.64 22.40
CA ASN A 293 -23.11 -10.11 21.03
C ASN A 293 -21.79 -10.56 20.35
N ILE A 294 -21.41 -11.81 20.58
CA ILE A 294 -20.24 -12.45 20.00
C ILE A 294 -20.67 -13.49 18.99
N LEU A 295 -19.95 -13.55 17.87
CA LEU A 295 -20.13 -14.60 16.89
C LEU A 295 -19.61 -15.94 17.44
N LYS A 296 -20.50 -16.90 17.60
CA LYS A 296 -20.21 -18.27 18.05
C LYS A 296 -20.45 -19.24 16.90
N HIS A 297 -19.81 -20.39 16.97
CA HIS A 297 -20.05 -21.45 16.01
C HIS A 297 -20.04 -22.81 16.69
N TYR A 298 -20.72 -23.75 16.10
CA TYR A 298 -20.55 -25.17 16.37
C TYR A 298 -20.47 -25.92 15.03
N SER A 299 -19.73 -27.05 15.05
CA SER A 299 -19.56 -27.92 13.90
C SER A 299 -20.36 -29.20 14.08
N GLU A 300 -21.09 -29.60 13.05
CA GLU A 300 -21.75 -30.88 12.99
C GLU A 300 -21.07 -31.74 11.92
N PRO A 301 -20.63 -32.95 12.22
CA PRO A 301 -20.15 -33.86 11.20
C PRO A 301 -21.35 -34.26 10.32
N LEU A 302 -21.22 -34.04 9.02
CA LEU A 302 -22.19 -34.53 8.06
C LEU A 302 -21.87 -36.02 7.80
N ASN A 303 -22.71 -36.92 8.26
CA ASN A 303 -22.59 -38.35 8.03
C ASN A 303 -22.94 -38.69 6.55
N TYR A 304 -22.14 -38.23 5.59
CA TYR A 304 -22.21 -38.71 4.23
C TYR A 304 -21.23 -39.86 4.03
N LYS A 305 -21.71 -41.05 3.77
CA LYS A 305 -20.93 -42.13 3.15
C LYS A 305 -20.53 -41.62 1.74
N VAL A 306 -19.24 -41.54 1.48
CA VAL A 306 -18.73 -41.30 0.11
C VAL A 306 -19.31 -42.38 -0.79
N GLY A 307 -20.24 -42.04 -1.68
CA GLY A 307 -20.89 -42.99 -2.59
C GLY A 307 -22.42 -42.97 -2.64
N SER A 308 -23.12 -42.27 -1.77
CA SER A 308 -24.59 -42.09 -1.90
C SER A 308 -24.88 -40.93 -2.86
N LYS A 309 -25.51 -41.23 -4.00
CA LYS A 309 -26.07 -40.25 -4.94
C LYS A 309 -27.29 -39.60 -4.29
N GLU A 310 -27.08 -38.59 -3.46
CA GLU A 310 -28.10 -37.60 -3.09
C GLU A 310 -27.39 -36.23 -2.97
N PHE A 311 -27.58 -35.44 -3.99
CA PHE A 311 -27.29 -33.99 -4.01
C PHE A 311 -28.57 -33.24 -3.73
#